data_d0b6c4172e7ed570115e4848460e82b6
#
_entry.id   d0b6c4172e7ed570115e4848460e82b6
#
_cell.length_a   1.000
_cell.length_b   1.000
_cell.length_c   1.000
_cell.angle_alpha   90.00
_cell.angle_beta   90.00
_cell.angle_gamma   90.00
#
_symmetry.space_group_name_H-M   'P 1'
#
loop_
_entity.id
_entity.type
_entity.pdbx_description
1 polymer ?
#
loop_
_entity_poly.entity_id
_entity_poly.type
_entity_poly.pdbx_seq_one_letter_code
_entity_poly.pdbx_strand_id
1 'polypeptide(L)'
;LGLKPGIAVGVGAIDCHVGAVGAGIVPGTLVKVMGTSTCDIVVGTYDEVGDRTVRGICGQVDGSVLPGYIGFEAGQAAFGDLYAWFRRVMAWPLRQIAGSDPQLEERILGELTAEAERLPLTPDDPVALDWHNGRRTPDADPRVRGALDGLTLATSAPAIYKALVEATV
;
A
#
# COMPACT_ATOMS: atom_id res chain seq x y z
N LEU A 1 -22.84 7.97 -29.89
CA LEU A 1 -21.71 8.81 -29.47
C LEU A 1 -21.27 9.84 -30.51
N GLY A 2 -21.79 9.77 -31.76
CA GLY A 2 -21.48 10.74 -32.82
C GLY A 2 -20.02 10.71 -33.34
N LEU A 3 -19.24 9.68 -32.99
CA LEU A 3 -17.87 9.51 -33.44
C LEU A 3 -17.82 9.01 -34.89
N LYS A 4 -16.84 9.48 -35.66
CA LYS A 4 -16.67 9.04 -37.05
C LYS A 4 -16.19 7.59 -37.11
N PRO A 5 -16.61 6.79 -38.12
CA PRO A 5 -16.03 5.48 -38.36
C PRO A 5 -14.51 5.58 -38.58
N GLY A 6 -13.77 4.61 -38.04
CA GLY A 6 -12.29 4.55 -38.19
C GLY A 6 -11.50 5.34 -37.14
N ILE A 7 -12.17 5.93 -36.11
CA ILE A 7 -11.45 6.50 -34.97
C ILE A 7 -10.71 5.39 -34.22
N ALA A 8 -9.46 5.63 -33.89
CA ALA A 8 -8.67 4.69 -33.10
C ALA A 8 -9.22 4.59 -31.68
N VAL A 9 -9.41 3.36 -31.20
CA VAL A 9 -9.79 3.06 -29.80
C VAL A 9 -8.61 2.38 -29.14
N GLY A 10 -8.01 3.06 -28.15
CA GLY A 10 -6.93 2.49 -27.35
C GLY A 10 -7.45 1.41 -26.39
N VAL A 11 -6.66 0.38 -26.17
CA VAL A 11 -6.90 -0.60 -25.10
C VAL A 11 -6.57 0.07 -23.77
N GLY A 12 -7.47 -0.05 -22.79
CA GLY A 12 -7.20 0.41 -21.44
C GLY A 12 -6.04 -0.38 -20.79
N ALA A 13 -5.29 0.26 -19.92
CA ALA A 13 -4.25 -0.37 -19.13
C ALA A 13 -4.52 -0.14 -17.64
N ILE A 14 -3.99 -1.01 -16.79
CA ILE A 14 -4.05 -0.85 -15.34
C ILE A 14 -3.13 0.33 -14.96
N ASP A 15 -3.63 1.26 -14.16
CA ASP A 15 -2.92 2.51 -13.80
C ASP A 15 -1.56 2.27 -13.15
N CYS A 16 -1.45 1.27 -12.27
CA CYS A 16 -0.18 0.93 -11.63
C CYS A 16 0.85 0.36 -12.63
N HIS A 17 0.42 -0.41 -13.66
CA HIS A 17 1.31 -0.89 -14.71
C HIS A 17 1.83 0.27 -15.56
N VAL A 18 0.96 1.20 -15.96
CA VAL A 18 1.37 2.40 -16.69
C VAL A 18 2.26 3.29 -15.82
N GLY A 19 1.96 3.39 -14.52
CA GLY A 19 2.81 4.06 -13.55
C GLY A 19 4.20 3.46 -13.45
N ALA A 20 4.32 2.13 -13.47
CA ALA A 20 5.61 1.44 -13.47
C ALA A 20 6.41 1.72 -14.76
N VAL A 21 5.75 1.74 -15.91
CA VAL A 21 6.38 2.13 -17.18
C VAL A 21 6.85 3.58 -17.14
N GLY A 22 6.01 4.49 -16.62
CA GLY A 22 6.36 5.90 -16.45
C GLY A 22 7.53 6.14 -15.50
N ALA A 23 7.70 5.27 -14.51
CA ALA A 23 8.84 5.26 -13.58
C ALA A 23 10.11 4.64 -14.19
N GLY A 24 10.05 4.13 -15.42
CA GLY A 24 11.20 3.55 -16.12
C GLY A 24 11.56 2.15 -15.64
N ILE A 25 10.58 1.30 -15.34
CA ILE A 25 10.80 -0.07 -14.88
C ILE A 25 11.66 -0.87 -15.88
N VAL A 26 12.65 -1.58 -15.34
CA VAL A 26 13.54 -2.51 -16.07
C VAL A 26 13.75 -3.76 -15.22
N PRO A 27 14.23 -4.89 -15.79
CA PRO A 27 14.61 -6.06 -15.02
C PRO A 27 15.53 -5.73 -13.85
N GLY A 28 15.26 -6.32 -12.66
CA GLY A 28 15.99 -6.03 -11.44
C GLY A 28 15.55 -4.76 -10.68
N THR A 29 14.53 -4.06 -11.18
CA THR A 29 13.95 -2.88 -10.51
C THR A 29 12.57 -3.21 -9.95
N LEU A 30 12.37 -2.92 -8.66
CA LEU A 30 11.05 -2.92 -8.03
C LEU A 30 10.43 -1.52 -8.16
N VAL A 31 9.24 -1.44 -8.71
CA VAL A 31 8.42 -0.22 -8.66
C VAL A 31 7.26 -0.43 -7.71
N LYS A 32 7.23 0.34 -6.62
CA LYS A 32 6.11 0.36 -5.67
C LYS A 32 5.22 1.55 -5.98
N VAL A 33 4.03 1.28 -6.52
CA VAL A 33 2.99 2.30 -6.74
C VAL A 33 2.15 2.41 -5.49
N MET A 34 2.21 3.58 -4.83
CA MET A 34 1.56 3.82 -3.55
C MET A 34 0.38 4.78 -3.72
N GLY A 35 -0.81 4.34 -3.26
CA GLY A 35 -2.04 5.11 -3.26
C GLY A 35 -2.91 4.72 -2.06
N THR A 36 -4.19 4.46 -2.26
CA THR A 36 -5.08 3.88 -1.25
C THR A 36 -4.63 2.47 -0.83
N SER A 37 -4.10 1.72 -1.80
CA SER A 37 -3.43 0.43 -1.67
C SER A 37 -2.04 0.53 -2.29
N THR A 38 -1.25 -0.56 -2.32
CA THR A 38 -0.01 -0.62 -3.09
C THR A 38 -0.06 -1.66 -4.19
N CYS A 39 0.71 -1.39 -5.26
CA CYS A 39 1.11 -2.39 -6.23
C CYS A 39 2.64 -2.41 -6.31
N ASP A 40 3.22 -3.56 -6.04
CA ASP A 40 4.64 -3.82 -6.12
C ASP A 40 4.90 -4.57 -7.43
N ILE A 41 5.62 -3.95 -8.36
CA ILE A 41 5.74 -4.43 -9.74
C ILE A 41 7.21 -4.67 -10.05
N VAL A 42 7.47 -5.85 -10.61
CA VAL A 42 8.78 -6.26 -11.12
C VAL A 42 8.58 -6.84 -12.51
N VAL A 43 9.57 -6.71 -13.38
CA VAL A 43 9.62 -7.40 -14.66
C VAL A 43 10.87 -8.28 -14.73
N GLY A 44 10.73 -9.45 -15.36
CA GLY A 44 11.82 -10.38 -15.58
C GLY A 44 11.87 -10.85 -17.03
N THR A 45 13.06 -11.23 -17.52
CA THR A 45 13.22 -11.83 -18.84
C THR A 45 12.69 -13.27 -18.82
N TYR A 46 12.34 -13.80 -20.02
CA TYR A 46 11.95 -15.21 -20.14
C TYR A 46 13.04 -16.18 -19.70
N ASP A 47 14.31 -15.84 -19.99
CA ASP A 47 15.45 -16.69 -19.63
C ASP A 47 15.67 -16.74 -18.10
N GLU A 48 15.46 -15.63 -17.40
CA GLU A 48 15.60 -15.55 -15.94
C GLU A 48 14.44 -16.24 -15.22
N VAL A 49 13.22 -16.11 -15.75
CA VAL A 49 12.02 -16.64 -15.13
C VAL A 49 11.81 -18.11 -15.48
N GLY A 50 11.99 -18.49 -16.76
CA GLY A 50 11.71 -19.84 -17.25
C GLY A 50 10.28 -20.28 -16.92
N ASP A 51 10.14 -21.52 -16.49
CA ASP A 51 8.84 -22.12 -16.07
C ASP A 51 8.50 -21.88 -14.58
N ARG A 52 9.28 -21.05 -13.88
CA ARG A 52 9.07 -20.81 -12.44
C ARG A 52 7.82 -19.97 -12.20
N THR A 53 6.98 -20.42 -11.28
CA THR A 53 5.81 -19.69 -10.81
C THR A 53 6.05 -19.20 -9.40
N VAL A 54 5.84 -17.91 -9.17
CA VAL A 54 5.89 -17.28 -7.85
C VAL A 54 4.53 -17.43 -7.19
N ARG A 55 4.47 -18.18 -6.10
CA ARG A 55 3.23 -18.36 -5.34
C ARG A 55 2.93 -17.19 -4.44
N GLY A 56 1.64 -16.99 -4.16
CA GLY A 56 1.17 -16.01 -3.18
C GLY A 56 1.10 -14.57 -3.69
N ILE A 57 1.60 -14.25 -4.88
CA ILE A 57 1.49 -12.91 -5.49
C ILE A 57 0.16 -12.74 -6.25
N CYS A 58 -0.17 -11.50 -6.60
CA CYS A 58 -1.41 -11.16 -7.30
C CYS A 58 -1.42 -11.67 -8.74
N GLY A 59 -0.27 -11.63 -9.43
CA GLY A 59 -0.16 -12.05 -10.81
C GLY A 59 1.26 -12.23 -11.28
N GLN A 60 1.40 -13.16 -12.25
CA GLN A 60 2.60 -13.36 -13.06
C GLN A 60 2.12 -13.56 -14.49
N VAL A 61 2.28 -12.53 -15.31
CA VAL A 61 1.65 -12.49 -16.64
C VAL A 61 2.61 -11.97 -17.69
N ASP A 62 2.68 -12.71 -18.80
CA ASP A 62 3.45 -12.31 -19.98
C ASP A 62 2.95 -10.99 -20.56
N GLY A 63 3.86 -10.06 -20.79
CA GLY A 63 3.60 -8.78 -21.44
C GLY A 63 2.69 -7.82 -20.67
N SER A 64 2.30 -8.13 -19.43
CA SER A 64 1.31 -7.33 -18.68
C SER A 64 1.78 -5.93 -18.33
N VAL A 65 3.08 -5.72 -18.16
CA VAL A 65 3.70 -4.43 -17.83
C VAL A 65 4.49 -3.88 -19.01
N LEU A 66 5.43 -4.67 -19.52
CA LEU A 66 6.25 -4.36 -20.68
C LEU A 66 6.18 -5.50 -21.69
N PRO A 67 5.95 -5.22 -22.99
CA PRO A 67 6.06 -6.24 -24.02
C PRO A 67 7.45 -6.91 -24.02
N GLY A 68 7.48 -8.23 -24.13
CA GLY A 68 8.73 -9.01 -24.14
C GLY A 68 9.29 -9.34 -22.76
N TYR A 69 8.56 -9.05 -21.68
CA TYR A 69 8.91 -9.39 -20.31
C TYR A 69 7.75 -10.06 -19.61
N ILE A 70 8.05 -10.86 -18.60
CA ILE A 70 7.04 -11.38 -17.67
C ILE A 70 6.87 -10.35 -16.54
N GLY A 71 5.65 -9.85 -16.34
CA GLY A 71 5.30 -8.95 -15.26
C GLY A 71 4.87 -9.72 -14.02
N PHE A 72 5.34 -9.27 -12.86
CA PHE A 72 4.97 -9.78 -11.53
C PHE A 72 4.31 -8.66 -10.74
N GLU A 73 3.21 -8.97 -10.08
CA GLU A 73 2.48 -8.04 -9.24
C GLU A 73 2.23 -8.63 -7.87
N ALA A 74 2.64 -7.88 -6.85
CA ALA A 74 2.29 -8.06 -5.45
C ALA A 74 1.67 -6.77 -4.90
N GLY A 75 1.42 -6.67 -3.61
CA GLY A 75 1.00 -5.43 -2.99
C GLY A 75 0.16 -5.62 -1.73
N GLN A 76 -0.28 -4.50 -1.19
CA GLN A 76 -1.06 -4.43 0.04
C GLN A 76 -2.47 -3.91 -0.26
N ALA A 77 -3.47 -4.48 0.43
CA ALA A 77 -4.88 -4.12 0.23
C ALA A 77 -5.26 -2.77 0.86
N ALA A 78 -4.46 -2.27 1.80
CA ALA A 78 -4.58 -0.95 2.40
C ALA A 78 -3.18 -0.35 2.59
N PHE A 79 -3.01 0.93 2.26
CA PHE A 79 -1.82 1.73 2.49
C PHE A 79 -2.25 3.14 2.91
N GLY A 80 -2.54 4.03 1.98
CA GLY A 80 -3.07 5.37 2.30
C GLY A 80 -4.37 5.32 3.09
N ASP A 81 -5.22 4.33 2.81
CA ASP A 81 -6.46 4.09 3.55
C ASP A 81 -6.23 3.72 5.01
N LEU A 82 -5.14 3.01 5.33
CA LEU A 82 -4.77 2.67 6.70
C LEU A 82 -4.47 3.94 7.51
N TYR A 83 -3.67 4.85 6.95
CA TYR A 83 -3.35 6.11 7.61
C TYR A 83 -4.58 7.02 7.70
N ALA A 84 -5.39 7.08 6.65
CA ALA A 84 -6.65 7.82 6.67
C ALA A 84 -7.62 7.27 7.73
N TRP A 85 -7.69 5.95 7.90
CA TRP A 85 -8.44 5.32 8.97
C TRP A 85 -7.91 5.72 10.35
N PHE A 86 -6.60 5.61 10.58
CA PHE A 86 -6.02 5.96 11.88
C PHE A 86 -6.20 7.44 12.21
N ARG A 87 -6.04 8.34 11.23
CA ARG A 87 -6.36 9.76 11.38
C ARG A 87 -7.82 9.95 11.83
N ARG A 88 -8.78 9.24 11.24
CA ARG A 88 -10.19 9.33 11.67
C ARG A 88 -10.42 8.87 13.10
N VAL A 89 -9.72 7.80 13.52
CA VAL A 89 -9.77 7.30 14.90
C VAL A 89 -9.25 8.38 15.87
N MET A 90 -8.10 8.97 15.57
CA MET A 90 -7.48 10.00 16.40
C MET A 90 -8.27 11.32 16.39
N ALA A 91 -8.96 11.65 15.31
CA ALA A 91 -9.78 12.84 15.19
C ALA A 91 -11.13 12.73 15.92
N TRP A 92 -11.53 11.55 16.40
CA TRP A 92 -12.85 11.35 17.02
C TRP A 92 -13.14 12.33 18.19
N PRO A 93 -12.22 12.55 19.16
CA PRO A 93 -12.44 13.52 20.24
C PRO A 93 -12.59 14.96 19.72
N LEU A 94 -11.82 15.36 18.72
CA LEU A 94 -11.93 16.69 18.13
C LEU A 94 -13.32 16.91 17.55
N ARG A 95 -13.85 15.93 16.82
CA ARG A 95 -15.17 16.00 16.20
C ARG A 95 -16.32 16.02 17.20
N GLN A 96 -16.23 15.20 18.25
CA GLN A 96 -17.35 14.99 19.18
C GLN A 96 -17.34 15.95 20.38
N ILE A 97 -16.16 16.43 20.79
CA ILE A 97 -16.01 17.20 22.04
C ILE A 97 -15.67 18.66 21.76
N ALA A 98 -14.69 18.91 20.88
CA ALA A 98 -14.17 20.27 20.64
C ALA A 98 -14.86 21.01 19.49
N GLY A 99 -15.79 20.34 18.74
CA GLY A 99 -16.29 20.84 17.48
C GLY A 99 -15.29 20.58 16.35
N SER A 100 -15.80 20.23 15.17
CA SER A 100 -14.95 19.83 14.05
C SER A 100 -14.04 20.99 13.60
N ASP A 101 -12.74 20.77 13.59
CA ASP A 101 -11.72 21.67 13.02
C ASP A 101 -10.92 20.91 11.96
N PRO A 102 -11.21 21.12 10.64
CA PRO A 102 -10.52 20.44 9.56
C PRO A 102 -9.00 20.68 9.55
N GLN A 103 -8.53 21.86 9.97
CA GLN A 103 -7.11 22.18 9.98
C GLN A 103 -6.36 21.38 11.05
N LEU A 104 -6.97 21.20 12.22
CA LEU A 104 -6.39 20.35 13.27
C LEU A 104 -6.39 18.87 12.85
N GLU A 105 -7.44 18.41 12.18
CA GLU A 105 -7.50 17.04 11.69
C GLU A 105 -6.43 16.73 10.63
N GLU A 106 -6.13 17.69 9.75
CA GLU A 106 -5.08 17.53 8.73
C GLU A 106 -3.67 17.43 9.36
N ARG A 107 -3.44 18.10 10.47
CA ARG A 107 -2.15 18.08 11.18
C ARG A 107 -1.87 16.76 11.89
N ILE A 108 -2.88 15.95 12.23
CA ILE A 108 -2.73 14.75 13.07
C ILE A 108 -1.63 13.82 12.54
N LEU A 109 -1.63 13.48 11.25
CA LEU A 109 -0.62 12.56 10.70
C LEU A 109 0.78 13.18 10.71
N GLY A 110 0.91 14.48 10.44
CA GLY A 110 2.19 15.18 10.51
C GLY A 110 2.79 15.17 11.91
N GLU A 111 1.98 15.47 12.93
CA GLU A 111 2.41 15.43 14.32
C GLU A 111 2.77 14.01 14.79
N LEU A 112 1.94 13.02 14.41
CA LEU A 112 2.24 11.61 14.70
C LEU A 112 3.54 11.15 14.05
N THR A 113 3.80 11.55 12.79
CA THR A 113 5.05 11.25 12.10
C THR A 113 6.25 11.85 12.83
N ALA A 114 6.18 13.15 13.16
CA ALA A 114 7.27 13.85 13.85
C ALA A 114 7.60 13.25 15.23
N GLU A 115 6.60 12.79 15.96
CA GLU A 115 6.81 12.11 17.24
C GLU A 115 7.29 10.68 17.07
N ALA A 116 6.74 9.93 16.08
CA ALA A 116 7.15 8.56 15.79
C ALA A 116 8.62 8.45 15.37
N GLU A 117 9.13 9.42 14.59
CA GLU A 117 10.54 9.49 14.17
C GLU A 117 11.52 9.61 15.34
N ARG A 118 11.07 10.16 16.48
CA ARG A 118 11.88 10.31 17.69
C ARG A 118 11.90 9.06 18.56
N LEU A 119 11.00 8.12 18.33
CA LEU A 119 10.92 6.89 19.12
C LEU A 119 12.04 5.94 18.71
N PRO A 120 12.81 5.40 19.67
CA PRO A 120 13.78 4.36 19.38
C PRO A 120 13.06 3.11 18.85
N LEU A 121 13.78 2.28 18.12
CA LEU A 121 13.31 0.93 17.77
C LEU A 121 13.75 -0.03 18.87
N THR A 122 12.78 -0.69 19.51
CA THR A 122 13.04 -1.62 20.62
C THR A 122 12.29 -2.95 20.40
N PRO A 123 12.76 -4.06 21.01
CA PRO A 123 12.04 -5.34 20.94
C PRO A 123 10.66 -5.32 21.59
N ASP A 124 10.38 -4.34 22.44
CA ASP A 124 9.11 -4.20 23.14
C ASP A 124 8.12 -3.26 22.42
N ASP A 125 8.49 -2.76 21.23
CA ASP A 125 7.61 -1.93 20.42
C ASP A 125 6.36 -2.72 19.99
N PRO A 126 5.18 -2.09 19.93
CA PRO A 126 4.01 -2.74 19.37
C PRO A 126 4.23 -3.09 17.90
N VAL A 127 3.62 -4.18 17.45
CA VAL A 127 3.62 -4.61 16.06
C VAL A 127 2.22 -4.57 15.48
N ALA A 128 2.11 -4.35 14.17
CA ALA A 128 0.83 -4.31 13.47
C ALA A 128 0.80 -5.29 12.30
N LEU A 129 -0.43 -5.68 11.93
CA LEU A 129 -0.74 -6.30 10.65
C LEU A 129 -1.59 -5.32 9.83
N ASP A 130 -1.16 -5.00 8.62
CA ASP A 130 -1.80 -4.06 7.71
C ASP A 130 -3.09 -4.56 7.06
N TRP A 131 -3.60 -5.72 7.44
CA TRP A 131 -4.75 -6.41 6.83
C TRP A 131 -6.12 -5.78 7.14
N HIS A 132 -6.17 -4.46 7.34
CA HIS A 132 -7.40 -3.74 7.67
C HIS A 132 -8.45 -3.81 6.55
N ASN A 133 -8.02 -4.07 5.32
CA ASN A 133 -8.89 -4.32 4.16
C ASN A 133 -8.67 -5.72 3.57
N GLY A 134 -8.38 -6.72 4.40
CA GLY A 134 -7.96 -8.04 3.99
C GLY A 134 -6.48 -8.08 3.59
N ARG A 135 -5.99 -9.27 3.25
CA ARG A 135 -4.62 -9.49 2.76
C ARG A 135 -4.64 -9.65 1.25
N ARG A 136 -3.80 -8.90 0.54
CA ARG A 136 -3.62 -9.03 -0.91
C ARG A 136 -2.48 -10.00 -1.22
N THR A 137 -1.34 -9.81 -0.60
CA THR A 137 -0.14 -10.64 -0.72
C THR A 137 0.38 -10.99 0.68
N PRO A 138 0.87 -12.21 0.94
CA PRO A 138 0.74 -13.41 0.11
C PRO A 138 -0.67 -14.04 0.19
N ASP A 139 -1.01 -14.85 -0.81
CA ASP A 139 -2.22 -15.68 -0.82
C ASP A 139 -3.50 -14.92 -0.43
N ALA A 140 -3.99 -14.10 -1.35
CA ALA A 140 -5.12 -13.18 -1.14
C ALA A 140 -6.25 -13.79 -0.28
N ASP A 141 -6.51 -13.17 0.89
CA ASP A 141 -7.63 -13.53 1.75
C ASP A 141 -8.34 -12.27 2.27
N PRO A 142 -9.52 -11.95 1.72
CA PRO A 142 -10.27 -10.76 2.14
C PRO A 142 -10.92 -10.89 3.52
N ARG A 143 -10.88 -12.06 4.15
CA ARG A 143 -11.53 -12.33 5.44
C ARG A 143 -10.63 -12.00 6.63
N VAL A 144 -9.31 -11.99 6.46
CA VAL A 144 -8.38 -11.62 7.52
C VAL A 144 -8.53 -10.14 7.89
N ARG A 145 -8.10 -9.78 9.08
CA ARG A 145 -8.23 -8.43 9.63
C ARG A 145 -6.91 -7.93 10.15
N GLY A 146 -6.74 -6.61 10.13
CA GLY A 146 -5.63 -5.95 10.78
C GLY A 146 -5.62 -6.23 12.28
N ALA A 147 -4.44 -6.17 12.88
CA ALA A 147 -4.24 -6.39 14.29
C ALA A 147 -3.13 -5.48 14.83
N LEU A 148 -3.18 -5.25 16.13
CA LEU A 148 -2.11 -4.65 16.92
C LEU A 148 -1.78 -5.60 18.05
N ASP A 149 -0.52 -5.87 18.27
CA ASP A 149 -0.02 -6.71 19.35
C ASP A 149 1.04 -5.96 20.18
N GLY A 150 1.34 -6.44 21.39
CA GLY A 150 2.34 -5.82 22.25
C GLY A 150 1.90 -4.51 22.92
N LEU A 151 0.60 -4.19 22.97
CA LEU A 151 0.12 -2.97 23.61
C LEU A 151 0.23 -3.06 25.15
N THR A 152 0.74 -1.98 25.73
CA THR A 152 0.84 -1.80 27.19
C THR A 152 0.22 -0.46 27.59
N LEU A 153 0.10 -0.19 28.89
CA LEU A 153 -0.36 1.11 29.38
C LEU A 153 0.61 2.27 29.02
N ALA A 154 1.85 1.96 28.67
CA ALA A 154 2.85 2.94 28.24
C ALA A 154 2.80 3.20 26.72
N THR A 155 2.04 2.42 25.94
CA THR A 155 1.96 2.56 24.49
C THR A 155 1.27 3.87 24.14
N SER A 156 1.98 4.75 23.44
CA SER A 156 1.47 6.04 22.99
C SER A 156 0.85 5.98 21.58
N ALA A 157 0.07 7.00 21.21
CA ALA A 157 -0.48 7.10 19.85
C ALA A 157 0.61 7.15 18.76
N PRO A 158 1.74 7.88 18.91
CA PRO A 158 2.86 7.79 17.97
C PRO A 158 3.47 6.39 17.87
N ALA A 159 3.54 5.61 18.96
CA ALA A 159 4.04 4.24 18.91
C ALA A 159 3.10 3.31 18.11
N ILE A 160 1.78 3.46 18.27
CA ILE A 160 0.80 2.73 17.45
C ILE A 160 0.94 3.14 15.97
N TYR A 161 1.07 4.44 15.70
CA TYR A 161 1.24 4.94 14.34
C TYR A 161 2.52 4.39 13.70
N LYS A 162 3.64 4.37 14.44
CA LYS A 162 4.90 3.77 14.00
C LYS A 162 4.72 2.31 13.61
N ALA A 163 4.06 1.50 14.45
CA ALA A 163 3.78 0.10 14.15
C ALA A 163 2.94 -0.08 12.87
N LEU A 164 1.95 0.81 12.63
CA LEU A 164 1.16 0.80 11.39
C LEU A 164 2.02 1.16 10.17
N VAL A 165 2.95 2.11 10.29
CA VAL A 165 3.90 2.46 9.21
C VAL A 165 4.81 1.28 8.92
N GLU A 166 5.41 0.68 9.94
CA GLU A 166 6.32 -0.48 9.80
C GLU A 166 5.61 -1.69 9.18
N ALA A 167 4.32 -1.89 9.43
CA ALA A 167 3.53 -2.95 8.81
C ALA A 167 3.32 -2.79 7.29
N THR A 168 3.54 -1.58 6.75
CA THR A 168 3.31 -1.26 5.34
C THR A 168 4.59 -1.09 4.51
N VAL A 169 5.76 -1.33 5.09
CA VAL A 169 7.07 -1.15 4.42
C VAL A 169 7.63 -2.41 3.77
#